data_1e5682377c653752872ac347dd736330
#
_entry.id   1e5682377c653752872ac347dd736330
#
_cell.length_a   1.000
_cell.length_b   1.000
_cell.length_c   1.000
_cell.angle_alpha   90.00
_cell.angle_beta   90.00
_cell.angle_gamma   90.00
#
_symmetry.space_group_name_H-M   'P 1'
#
loop_
_entity.id
_entity.type
_entity.pdbx_description
1 polymer ?
#
loop_
_entity_poly.entity_id
_entity_poly.type
_entity_poly.pdbx_seq_one_letter_code
_entity_poly.pdbx_strand_id
1 'polypeptide(L)'
;MQTVKMLSTKQFEQWLQQQAQIAVRYRKIEKSNLLAEYTTLKSVVESADFQSKKQQMTTTRYADTQEGCTMALYKQLKWNTSVVLYNLLKKESLKEKPEVVQYMALLEQIQTPEFQESNAFWKNPKRWFTTTESQQEKRYSELAKHEDIVFFFQHTEQEIAELESYSLVWTEECETAKLSNVWQTGFLYPSDDCKAAHSHVVEQQAYTKGRNTKVSNRMWTILTKKEKVVCPAWHPAKGMIMHDFSYTSDVWHTTEAVAPVSGVLQSKIRVSGKAKHAFCLTTPKAQKSLSLLPANNQVKEAIYTLVWNEKEVINYVNNLEVSRHANPLAGQPLHLLVRSYLPENQKAGGGELNIDWIRIYNK
;
A
#
# COMPACT_ATOMS: atom_id res chain seq x y z
N MET A 1 -4.87 -20.85 -17.08
CA MET A 1 -5.46 -20.49 -15.78
C MET A 1 -4.47 -20.91 -14.72
N GLN A 2 -3.76 -19.95 -14.10
CA GLN A 2 -2.96 -20.25 -12.91
C GLN A 2 -3.94 -20.51 -11.76
N THR A 3 -3.88 -21.69 -11.18
CA THR A 3 -4.60 -22.04 -9.95
C THR A 3 -4.06 -21.14 -8.84
N VAL A 4 -4.78 -20.08 -8.50
CA VAL A 4 -4.44 -19.21 -7.37
C VAL A 4 -4.55 -20.06 -6.10
N LYS A 5 -3.41 -20.38 -5.51
CA LYS A 5 -3.35 -21.17 -4.27
C LYS A 5 -3.97 -20.33 -3.16
N MET A 6 -5.00 -20.85 -2.52
CA MET A 6 -5.67 -20.20 -1.38
C MET A 6 -4.64 -19.95 -0.27
N LEU A 7 -4.51 -18.70 0.17
CA LEU A 7 -3.63 -18.32 1.27
C LEU A 7 -4.20 -18.84 2.59
N SER A 8 -3.34 -19.28 3.51
CA SER A 8 -3.75 -19.51 4.88
C SER A 8 -4.10 -18.19 5.57
N THR A 9 -4.93 -18.22 6.61
CA THR A 9 -5.31 -17.04 7.39
C THR A 9 -4.10 -16.21 7.82
N LYS A 10 -3.04 -16.87 8.33
CA LYS A 10 -1.80 -16.19 8.72
C LYS A 10 -1.09 -15.50 7.55
N GLN A 11 -1.01 -16.15 6.40
CA GLN A 11 -0.41 -15.56 5.20
C GLN A 11 -1.21 -14.36 4.70
N PHE A 12 -2.53 -14.41 4.80
CA PHE A 12 -3.40 -13.31 4.42
C PHE A 12 -3.29 -12.12 5.39
N GLU A 13 -3.20 -12.37 6.70
CA GLU A 13 -2.93 -11.33 7.70
C GLU A 13 -1.59 -10.62 7.43
N GLN A 14 -0.55 -11.39 7.14
CA GLN A 14 0.76 -10.83 6.78
C GLN A 14 0.70 -9.99 5.52
N TRP A 15 -0.03 -10.44 4.50
CA TRP A 15 -0.23 -9.68 3.27
C TRP A 15 -0.94 -8.34 3.53
N LEU A 16 -2.03 -8.33 4.32
CA LEU A 16 -2.72 -7.10 4.70
C LEU A 16 -1.81 -6.10 5.41
N GLN A 17 -0.98 -6.58 6.35
CA GLN A 17 0.00 -5.74 7.05
C GLN A 17 1.03 -5.16 6.09
N GLN A 18 1.52 -5.96 5.15
CA GLN A 18 2.47 -5.50 4.13
C GLN A 18 1.87 -4.41 3.24
N GLN A 19 0.62 -4.57 2.79
CA GLN A 19 -0.07 -3.56 1.97
C GLN A 19 -0.17 -2.21 2.71
N ALA A 20 -0.56 -2.23 3.98
CA ALA A 20 -0.62 -1.02 4.80
C ALA A 20 0.77 -0.36 4.95
N GLN A 21 1.84 -1.15 5.12
CA GLN A 21 3.20 -0.64 5.25
C GLN A 21 3.73 -0.02 3.95
N ILE A 22 3.32 -0.53 2.78
CA ILE A 22 3.70 0.01 1.47
C ILE A 22 3.26 1.47 1.34
N ALA A 23 2.00 1.76 1.59
CA ALA A 23 1.48 3.13 1.50
C ALA A 23 2.19 4.08 2.49
N VAL A 24 2.38 3.67 3.73
CA VAL A 24 3.10 4.46 4.75
C VAL A 24 4.55 4.72 4.34
N ARG A 25 5.27 3.70 3.85
CA ARG A 25 6.66 3.85 3.38
C ARG A 25 6.74 4.78 2.17
N TYR A 26 5.85 4.64 1.20
CA TYR A 26 5.79 5.50 0.02
C TYR A 26 5.62 6.97 0.40
N ARG A 27 4.63 7.31 1.24
CA ARG A 27 4.38 8.69 1.70
C ARG A 27 5.53 9.27 2.52
N LYS A 28 6.24 8.44 3.27
CA LYS A 28 7.46 8.86 3.99
C LYS A 28 8.58 9.22 3.01
N ILE A 29 8.80 8.40 1.99
CA ILE A 29 9.84 8.64 0.98
C ILE A 29 9.48 9.87 0.14
N GLU A 30 8.24 10.01 -0.28
CA GLU A 30 7.74 11.16 -1.04
C GLU A 30 8.10 12.51 -0.41
N LYS A 31 8.06 12.58 0.93
CA LYS A 31 8.38 13.79 1.70
C LYS A 31 9.85 13.86 2.14
N SER A 32 10.69 12.94 1.70
CA SER A 32 12.07 12.85 2.15
C SER A 32 13.00 13.78 1.36
N ASN A 33 14.02 14.29 2.04
CA ASN A 33 15.10 15.03 1.40
C ASN A 33 15.86 14.16 0.40
N LEU A 34 15.89 12.84 0.59
CA LEU A 34 16.56 11.88 -0.29
C LEU A 34 15.93 11.88 -1.70
N LEU A 35 14.59 11.86 -1.78
CA LEU A 35 13.88 11.91 -3.06
C LEU A 35 14.02 13.29 -3.71
N ALA A 36 13.97 14.36 -2.92
CA ALA A 36 14.17 15.72 -3.41
C ALA A 36 15.58 15.90 -4.01
N GLU A 37 16.61 15.40 -3.31
CA GLU A 37 18.00 15.41 -3.83
C GLU A 37 18.11 14.60 -5.13
N TYR A 38 17.55 13.39 -5.16
CA TYR A 38 17.58 12.54 -6.35
C TYR A 38 16.89 13.21 -7.55
N THR A 39 15.71 13.77 -7.38
CA THR A 39 14.96 14.42 -8.47
C THR A 39 15.67 15.67 -8.99
N THR A 40 16.29 16.45 -8.10
CA THR A 40 17.13 17.60 -8.47
C THR A 40 18.34 17.17 -9.28
N LEU A 41 19.10 16.19 -8.77
CA LEU A 41 20.27 15.67 -9.47
C LEU A 41 19.90 15.01 -10.80
N LYS A 42 18.78 14.30 -10.86
CA LYS A 42 18.25 13.71 -12.09
C LYS A 42 18.03 14.78 -13.16
N SER A 43 17.34 15.86 -12.82
CA SER A 43 17.08 16.95 -13.78
C SER A 43 18.37 17.62 -14.28
N VAL A 44 19.37 17.75 -13.43
CA VAL A 44 20.68 18.31 -13.80
C VAL A 44 21.46 17.33 -14.69
N VAL A 45 21.64 16.10 -14.25
CA VAL A 45 22.49 15.10 -14.94
C VAL A 45 21.89 14.69 -16.29
N GLU A 46 20.55 14.61 -16.40
CA GLU A 46 19.87 14.27 -17.65
C GLU A 46 19.66 15.47 -18.58
N SER A 47 20.07 16.69 -18.18
CA SER A 47 19.96 17.87 -19.03
C SER A 47 20.88 17.81 -20.26
N ALA A 48 20.44 18.39 -21.38
CA ALA A 48 21.22 18.43 -22.60
C ALA A 48 22.57 19.15 -22.40
N ASP A 49 22.56 20.20 -21.60
CA ASP A 49 23.78 20.99 -21.31
C ASP A 49 24.81 20.16 -20.53
N PHE A 50 24.36 19.43 -19.51
CA PHE A 50 25.24 18.53 -18.73
C PHE A 50 25.85 17.45 -19.64
N GLN A 51 25.04 16.79 -20.45
CA GLN A 51 25.49 15.72 -21.34
C GLN A 51 26.45 16.27 -22.43
N SER A 52 26.15 17.44 -22.99
CA SER A 52 27.02 18.11 -23.96
C SER A 52 28.36 18.48 -23.34
N LYS A 53 28.37 19.07 -22.13
CA LYS A 53 29.59 19.41 -21.39
C LYS A 53 30.43 18.18 -21.08
N LYS A 54 29.79 17.10 -20.61
CA LYS A 54 30.46 15.81 -20.35
C LYS A 54 31.09 15.26 -21.64
N GLN A 55 30.32 15.22 -22.71
CA GLN A 55 30.82 14.75 -24.01
C GLN A 55 32.02 15.58 -24.46
N GLN A 56 31.94 16.90 -24.44
CA GLN A 56 33.03 17.79 -24.79
C GLN A 56 34.29 17.50 -23.95
N MET A 57 34.14 17.40 -22.62
CA MET A 57 35.27 17.15 -21.74
C MET A 57 35.91 15.77 -21.91
N THR A 58 35.11 14.75 -22.29
CA THR A 58 35.62 13.38 -22.44
C THR A 58 36.17 13.08 -23.82
N THR A 59 35.64 13.71 -24.88
CA THR A 59 35.99 13.39 -26.28
C THR A 59 37.03 14.35 -26.88
N THR A 60 37.08 15.62 -26.44
CA THR A 60 38.02 16.60 -26.98
C THR A 60 39.46 16.18 -26.70
N ARG A 61 40.26 16.04 -27.73
CA ARG A 61 41.67 15.75 -27.59
C ARG A 61 42.43 17.02 -27.20
N TYR A 62 43.48 16.88 -26.42
CA TYR A 62 44.31 18.02 -26.03
C TYR A 62 44.83 18.83 -27.24
N ALA A 63 45.20 18.15 -28.32
CA ALA A 63 45.71 18.80 -29.54
C ALA A 63 44.67 19.70 -30.22
N ASP A 64 43.37 19.45 -29.98
CA ASP A 64 42.25 20.19 -30.60
C ASP A 64 41.81 21.37 -29.71
N THR A 65 42.38 21.53 -28.53
CA THR A 65 42.09 22.65 -27.62
C THR A 65 42.91 23.89 -27.97
N GLN A 66 42.45 25.07 -27.53
CA GLN A 66 43.20 26.30 -27.69
C GLN A 66 44.59 26.21 -27.05
N GLU A 67 44.71 25.63 -25.87
CA GLU A 67 45.94 25.40 -25.14
C GLU A 67 46.86 24.47 -25.91
N GLY A 68 46.32 23.38 -26.45
CA GLY A 68 47.07 22.43 -27.27
C GLY A 68 47.64 23.05 -28.54
N CYS A 69 46.81 23.81 -29.27
CA CYS A 69 47.23 24.56 -30.45
C CYS A 69 48.28 25.64 -30.14
N THR A 70 48.06 26.42 -29.06
CA THR A 70 49.02 27.44 -28.59
C THR A 70 50.38 26.81 -28.23
N MET A 71 50.35 25.70 -27.49
CA MET A 71 51.59 25.00 -27.13
C MET A 71 52.32 24.38 -28.33
N ALA A 72 51.56 23.90 -29.32
CA ALA A 72 52.15 23.35 -30.55
C ALA A 72 52.84 24.46 -31.37
N LEU A 73 52.15 25.60 -31.56
CA LEU A 73 52.70 26.78 -32.26
C LEU A 73 53.93 27.37 -31.53
N TYR A 74 53.84 27.50 -30.19
CA TYR A 74 54.99 27.92 -29.38
C TYR A 74 56.16 27.01 -29.58
N LYS A 75 56.02 25.69 -29.56
CA LYS A 75 57.12 24.72 -29.80
C LYS A 75 57.72 24.83 -31.19
N GLN A 76 56.82 25.02 -32.21
CA GLN A 76 57.27 25.20 -33.59
C GLN A 76 58.12 26.48 -33.75
N LEU A 77 57.64 27.61 -33.25
CA LEU A 77 58.30 28.89 -33.32
C LEU A 77 59.62 28.92 -32.52
N LYS A 78 59.72 28.22 -31.40
CA LYS A 78 60.94 28.11 -30.60
C LYS A 78 62.12 27.64 -31.39
N TRP A 79 61.88 26.83 -32.42
CA TRP A 79 62.93 26.29 -33.29
C TRP A 79 63.03 27.03 -34.66
N ASN A 80 62.25 28.09 -34.86
CA ASN A 80 62.31 28.93 -36.02
C ASN A 80 63.67 29.68 -36.03
N THR A 81 64.34 29.75 -37.21
CA THR A 81 65.70 30.34 -37.35
C THR A 81 65.70 31.76 -36.83
N SER A 82 64.74 32.61 -37.16
CA SER A 82 64.67 34.00 -36.69
C SER A 82 64.59 34.10 -35.16
N VAL A 83 63.81 33.23 -34.51
CA VAL A 83 63.62 33.17 -33.05
C VAL A 83 64.94 32.66 -32.38
N VAL A 84 65.58 31.63 -32.92
CA VAL A 84 66.86 31.12 -32.43
C VAL A 84 67.95 32.20 -32.50
N LEU A 85 68.05 32.86 -33.64
CA LEU A 85 68.99 33.96 -33.81
C LEU A 85 68.74 35.15 -32.88
N TYR A 86 67.47 35.54 -32.71
CA TYR A 86 67.07 36.57 -31.74
C TYR A 86 67.45 36.21 -30.32
N ASN A 87 67.20 34.98 -29.90
CA ASN A 87 67.57 34.53 -28.56
C ASN A 87 69.09 34.49 -28.30
N LEU A 88 69.86 34.17 -29.31
CA LEU A 88 71.34 34.15 -29.23
C LEU A 88 71.92 35.54 -29.27
N LEU A 89 71.46 36.37 -30.19
CA LEU A 89 72.18 37.65 -30.53
C LEU A 89 71.54 38.88 -29.85
N LYS A 90 70.28 38.81 -29.44
CA LYS A 90 69.45 39.89 -28.83
C LYS A 90 69.45 41.21 -29.64
N LYS A 91 69.57 41.12 -31.00
CA LYS A 91 69.58 42.28 -31.89
C LYS A 91 68.18 42.84 -32.08
N GLU A 92 67.97 44.15 -31.93
CA GLU A 92 66.68 44.83 -32.11
C GLU A 92 66.09 44.60 -33.53
N SER A 93 66.94 44.56 -34.57
CA SER A 93 66.55 44.30 -35.96
C SER A 93 65.84 42.91 -36.14
N LEU A 94 66.12 41.97 -35.26
CA LEU A 94 65.44 40.66 -35.26
C LEU A 94 64.15 40.64 -34.46
N LYS A 95 63.97 41.56 -33.53
CA LYS A 95 62.78 41.67 -32.67
C LYS A 95 61.53 42.00 -33.46
N GLU A 96 61.69 42.78 -34.56
CA GLU A 96 60.59 43.20 -35.43
C GLU A 96 60.14 42.11 -36.41
N LYS A 97 60.85 41.00 -36.51
CA LYS A 97 60.37 39.89 -37.36
C LYS A 97 59.11 39.28 -36.87
N PRO A 98 58.13 39.02 -37.76
CA PRO A 98 56.81 38.49 -37.39
C PRO A 98 56.88 37.25 -36.51
N GLU A 99 57.78 36.31 -36.80
CA GLU A 99 57.93 35.06 -36.05
C GLU A 99 58.46 35.32 -34.63
N VAL A 100 59.31 36.33 -34.45
CA VAL A 100 59.85 36.71 -33.13
C VAL A 100 58.76 37.41 -32.31
N VAL A 101 58.02 38.36 -32.91
CA VAL A 101 56.89 39.03 -32.26
C VAL A 101 55.88 38.01 -31.81
N GLN A 102 55.49 37.08 -32.69
CA GLN A 102 54.52 36.03 -32.36
C GLN A 102 55.06 35.10 -31.26
N TYR A 103 56.30 34.71 -31.31
CA TYR A 103 56.92 33.89 -30.27
C TYR A 103 56.90 34.56 -28.89
N MET A 104 57.26 35.86 -28.86
CA MET A 104 57.25 36.61 -27.59
C MET A 104 55.88 36.76 -26.99
N ALA A 105 54.88 37.05 -27.83
CA ALA A 105 53.46 37.12 -27.40
C ALA A 105 52.98 35.76 -26.85
N LEU A 106 53.30 34.65 -27.53
CA LEU A 106 52.99 33.31 -27.04
C LEU A 106 53.72 32.98 -25.76
N LEU A 107 55.00 33.37 -25.63
CA LEU A 107 55.78 33.16 -24.41
C LEU A 107 55.15 33.85 -23.20
N GLU A 108 54.71 35.10 -23.38
CA GLU A 108 53.99 35.83 -22.34
C GLU A 108 52.67 35.14 -21.98
N GLN A 109 51.88 34.75 -23.00
CA GLN A 109 50.58 34.05 -22.81
C GLN A 109 50.73 32.73 -22.04
N ILE A 110 51.72 31.88 -22.41
CA ILE A 110 51.90 30.57 -21.77
C ILE A 110 52.44 30.64 -20.34
N GLN A 111 52.98 31.80 -19.94
CA GLN A 111 53.46 32.04 -18.57
C GLN A 111 52.39 32.56 -17.63
N THR A 112 51.20 32.94 -18.13
CA THR A 112 50.11 33.36 -17.27
C THR A 112 49.59 32.21 -16.42
N PRO A 113 49.22 32.45 -15.15
CA PRO A 113 48.66 31.41 -14.29
C PRO A 113 47.41 30.77 -14.88
N GLU A 114 46.54 31.56 -15.50
CA GLU A 114 45.28 31.12 -16.12
C GLU A 114 45.56 30.13 -17.26
N PHE A 115 46.55 30.43 -18.13
CA PHE A 115 46.91 29.49 -19.19
C PHE A 115 47.52 28.20 -18.61
N GLN A 116 48.34 28.30 -17.59
CA GLN A 116 48.98 27.12 -16.99
C GLN A 116 47.94 26.20 -16.35
N GLU A 117 46.98 26.74 -15.62
CA GLU A 117 45.87 25.98 -15.03
C GLU A 117 45.01 25.31 -16.10
N SER A 118 44.57 26.07 -17.12
CA SER A 118 43.77 25.53 -18.21
C SER A 118 44.52 24.46 -19.00
N ASN A 119 45.80 24.70 -19.30
CA ASN A 119 46.65 23.75 -19.99
C ASN A 119 46.84 22.45 -19.18
N ALA A 120 47.04 22.53 -17.86
CA ALA A 120 47.12 21.38 -16.99
C ALA A 120 45.84 20.60 -16.96
N PHE A 121 44.71 21.31 -16.87
CA PHE A 121 43.37 20.70 -16.92
C PHE A 121 43.14 19.92 -18.21
N TRP A 122 43.37 20.52 -19.39
CA TRP A 122 43.15 19.87 -20.67
C TRP A 122 44.14 18.72 -20.97
N LYS A 123 45.31 18.74 -20.40
CA LYS A 123 46.25 17.63 -20.47
C LYS A 123 45.85 16.42 -19.62
N ASN A 124 45.03 16.62 -18.61
CA ASN A 124 44.61 15.55 -17.73
C ASN A 124 43.61 14.62 -18.44
N PRO A 125 43.90 13.35 -18.70
CA PRO A 125 42.97 12.42 -19.32
C PRO A 125 41.78 12.12 -18.42
N LYS A 126 41.88 12.36 -17.11
CA LYS A 126 40.83 12.17 -16.11
C LYS A 126 40.17 13.49 -15.71
N ARG A 127 40.28 14.56 -16.50
CA ARG A 127 39.79 15.91 -16.20
C ARG A 127 38.30 15.93 -15.82
N TRP A 128 37.47 15.10 -16.46
CA TRP A 128 36.05 14.98 -16.10
C TRP A 128 35.87 14.66 -14.62
N PHE A 129 36.61 13.71 -14.08
CA PHE A 129 36.50 13.26 -12.71
C PHE A 129 36.99 14.28 -11.66
N THR A 130 37.58 15.39 -12.09
CA THR A 130 37.97 16.49 -11.19
C THR A 130 36.91 17.58 -11.09
N THR A 131 35.82 17.48 -11.85
CA THR A 131 34.76 18.48 -11.90
C THR A 131 33.67 18.23 -10.85
N THR A 132 32.94 19.29 -10.48
CA THR A 132 31.74 19.21 -9.62
C THR A 132 30.63 18.42 -10.29
N GLU A 133 30.50 18.52 -11.60
CA GLU A 133 29.53 17.76 -12.40
C GLU A 133 29.75 16.25 -12.29
N SER A 134 31.00 15.81 -12.34
CA SER A 134 31.32 14.40 -12.13
C SER A 134 30.93 13.89 -10.72
N GLN A 135 31.07 14.74 -9.70
CA GLN A 135 30.64 14.42 -8.33
C GLN A 135 29.12 14.34 -8.25
N GLN A 136 28.40 15.24 -8.92
CA GLN A 136 26.93 15.19 -9.02
C GLN A 136 26.46 13.93 -9.73
N GLU A 137 27.10 13.55 -10.85
CA GLU A 137 26.79 12.32 -11.57
C GLU A 137 27.02 11.06 -10.71
N LYS A 138 28.12 11.03 -9.97
CA LYS A 138 28.42 9.95 -9.04
C LYS A 138 27.34 9.85 -7.96
N ARG A 139 26.98 10.98 -7.34
CA ARG A 139 25.94 11.04 -6.30
C ARG A 139 24.59 10.62 -6.84
N TYR A 140 24.19 11.07 -8.03
CA TYR A 140 22.98 10.62 -8.70
C TYR A 140 22.96 9.10 -8.90
N SER A 141 24.08 8.52 -9.36
CA SER A 141 24.21 7.08 -9.58
C SER A 141 24.14 6.25 -8.28
N GLU A 142 24.62 6.81 -7.17
CA GLU A 142 24.49 6.20 -5.83
C GLU A 142 23.03 6.24 -5.35
N LEU A 143 22.37 7.39 -5.48
CA LEU A 143 20.98 7.56 -5.10
C LEU A 143 20.04 6.71 -5.93
N ALA A 144 20.28 6.55 -7.23
CA ALA A 144 19.50 5.70 -8.12
C ALA A 144 19.47 4.21 -7.67
N LYS A 145 20.46 3.78 -6.89
CA LYS A 145 20.55 2.43 -6.34
C LYS A 145 20.06 2.33 -4.89
N HIS A 146 19.71 3.46 -4.28
CA HIS A 146 19.24 3.47 -2.91
C HIS A 146 17.89 2.76 -2.82
N GLU A 147 17.72 1.88 -1.83
CA GLU A 147 16.53 1.03 -1.69
C GLU A 147 15.21 1.82 -1.65
N ASP A 148 15.19 3.00 -1.01
CA ASP A 148 13.99 3.82 -0.95
C ASP A 148 13.66 4.49 -2.29
N ILE A 149 14.67 4.90 -3.06
CA ILE A 149 14.46 5.45 -4.41
C ILE A 149 13.95 4.37 -5.34
N VAL A 150 14.55 3.18 -5.31
CA VAL A 150 14.08 2.03 -6.10
C VAL A 150 12.64 1.67 -5.70
N PHE A 151 12.36 1.59 -4.40
CA PHE A 151 11.02 1.32 -3.88
C PHE A 151 9.98 2.34 -4.36
N PHE A 152 10.30 3.65 -4.26
CA PHE A 152 9.39 4.73 -4.67
C PHE A 152 8.98 4.61 -6.15
N PHE A 153 9.95 4.35 -7.05
CA PHE A 153 9.67 4.22 -8.48
C PHE A 153 9.14 2.85 -8.92
N GLN A 154 9.08 1.86 -8.01
CA GLN A 154 8.39 0.59 -8.24
C GLN A 154 6.88 0.68 -8.03
N HIS A 155 6.39 1.72 -7.34
CA HIS A 155 4.97 1.94 -7.07
C HIS A 155 4.47 3.20 -7.76
N THR A 156 3.23 3.17 -8.22
CA THR A 156 2.58 4.33 -8.81
C THR A 156 1.72 5.06 -7.77
N GLU A 157 1.55 6.36 -7.96
CA GLU A 157 0.63 7.16 -7.13
C GLU A 157 -0.80 6.59 -7.13
N GLN A 158 -1.25 6.03 -8.27
CA GLN A 158 -2.57 5.42 -8.37
C GLN A 158 -2.69 4.17 -7.49
N GLU A 159 -1.68 3.30 -7.48
CA GLU A 159 -1.65 2.12 -6.58
C GLU A 159 -1.70 2.54 -5.12
N ILE A 160 -0.92 3.54 -4.73
CA ILE A 160 -0.91 4.05 -3.35
C ILE A 160 -2.24 4.69 -3.00
N ALA A 161 -2.83 5.51 -3.88
CA ALA A 161 -4.14 6.09 -3.67
C ALA A 161 -5.24 5.03 -3.53
N GLU A 162 -5.17 3.92 -4.27
CA GLU A 162 -6.07 2.78 -4.10
C GLU A 162 -5.91 2.12 -2.73
N LEU A 163 -4.68 1.95 -2.24
CA LEU A 163 -4.42 1.42 -0.89
C LEU A 163 -4.93 2.38 0.21
N GLU A 164 -4.78 3.68 0.02
CA GLU A 164 -5.22 4.72 0.95
C GLU A 164 -6.72 5.02 0.87
N SER A 165 -7.40 4.63 -0.21
CA SER A 165 -8.84 4.87 -0.37
C SER A 165 -9.68 4.11 0.67
N TYR A 166 -9.12 3.08 1.28
CA TYR A 166 -9.76 2.34 2.35
C TYR A 166 -9.47 3.00 3.71
N SER A 167 -10.43 3.71 4.26
CA SER A 167 -10.34 4.24 5.63
C SER A 167 -11.11 3.35 6.60
N LEU A 168 -10.47 2.97 7.72
CA LEU A 168 -11.13 2.24 8.79
C LEU A 168 -12.18 3.15 9.45
N VAL A 169 -13.45 2.79 9.32
CA VAL A 169 -14.57 3.58 9.86
C VAL A 169 -15.16 2.98 11.14
N TRP A 170 -15.02 1.67 11.32
CA TRP A 170 -15.51 0.99 12.51
C TRP A 170 -14.76 -0.31 12.77
N THR A 171 -14.57 -0.64 14.05
CA THR A 171 -13.91 -1.90 14.45
C THR A 171 -14.47 -2.45 15.76
N GLU A 172 -14.46 -3.79 15.88
CA GLU A 172 -14.61 -4.55 17.12
C GLU A 172 -13.41 -5.51 17.24
N GLU A 173 -12.45 -5.17 18.11
CA GLU A 173 -11.21 -5.94 18.27
C GLU A 173 -11.27 -6.95 19.42
N CYS A 174 -12.42 -7.04 20.11
CA CYS A 174 -12.64 -7.95 21.24
C CYS A 174 -11.56 -7.85 22.35
N GLU A 175 -10.94 -6.67 22.51
CA GLU A 175 -9.83 -6.46 23.48
C GLU A 175 -10.30 -6.47 24.93
N THR A 176 -11.55 -6.10 25.16
CA THR A 176 -12.17 -6.07 26.49
C THR A 176 -12.99 -7.33 26.72
N ALA A 177 -13.33 -7.59 27.99
CA ALA A 177 -14.20 -8.73 28.33
C ALA A 177 -15.69 -8.50 27.95
N LYS A 178 -16.00 -7.43 27.25
CA LYS A 178 -17.36 -7.05 26.78
C LYS A 178 -17.29 -6.53 25.36
N LEU A 179 -18.35 -6.75 24.61
CA LEU A 179 -18.53 -6.09 23.30
C LEU A 179 -18.76 -4.59 23.49
N SER A 180 -18.48 -3.83 22.44
CA SER A 180 -18.78 -2.39 22.41
C SER A 180 -20.31 -2.13 22.62
N ASN A 181 -20.65 -0.93 23.08
CA ASN A 181 -22.02 -0.58 23.45
C ASN A 181 -23.01 -0.53 22.27
N VAL A 182 -22.51 -0.62 21.04
CA VAL A 182 -23.37 -0.68 19.85
C VAL A 182 -24.03 -2.06 19.65
N TRP A 183 -23.57 -3.09 20.36
CA TRP A 183 -24.11 -4.44 20.25
C TRP A 183 -25.28 -4.66 21.20
N GLN A 184 -26.36 -5.23 20.64
CA GLN A 184 -27.57 -5.64 21.39
C GLN A 184 -27.96 -7.07 21.00
N THR A 185 -28.44 -7.83 21.99
CA THR A 185 -29.01 -9.17 21.75
C THR A 185 -30.35 -9.09 21.06
N GLY A 186 -30.64 -10.03 20.18
CA GLY A 186 -31.90 -10.12 19.45
C GLY A 186 -31.76 -9.84 17.96
N PHE A 187 -32.84 -9.96 17.23
CA PHE A 187 -32.92 -9.59 15.83
C PHE A 187 -33.18 -8.10 15.67
N LEU A 188 -32.72 -7.54 14.57
CA LEU A 188 -33.00 -6.17 14.19
C LEU A 188 -34.38 -6.10 13.52
N TYR A 189 -35.34 -5.50 14.18
CA TYR A 189 -36.71 -5.33 13.68
C TYR A 189 -37.06 -3.85 13.52
N PRO A 190 -37.95 -3.51 12.55
CA PRO A 190 -38.34 -2.13 12.29
C PRO A 190 -39.28 -1.53 13.34
N SER A 191 -39.93 -2.35 14.18
CA SER A 191 -40.89 -1.92 15.17
C SER A 191 -40.70 -2.63 16.51
N ASP A 192 -41.23 -2.01 17.58
CA ASP A 192 -41.13 -2.52 18.95
C ASP A 192 -41.96 -3.79 19.16
N ASP A 193 -43.02 -4.02 18.35
CA ASP A 193 -43.89 -5.17 18.45
C ASP A 193 -43.19 -6.52 18.27
N CYS A 194 -42.04 -6.52 17.53
CA CYS A 194 -41.22 -7.71 17.32
C CYS A 194 -40.10 -7.89 18.34
N LYS A 195 -39.84 -6.93 19.23
CA LYS A 195 -38.70 -6.98 20.18
C LYS A 195 -38.78 -8.13 21.18
N ALA A 196 -39.98 -8.64 21.49
CA ALA A 196 -40.15 -9.74 22.43
C ALA A 196 -39.79 -11.11 21.84
N ALA A 197 -39.81 -11.27 20.51
CA ALA A 197 -39.59 -12.54 19.86
C ALA A 197 -38.12 -12.72 19.46
N HIS A 198 -37.32 -13.29 20.33
CA HIS A 198 -35.93 -13.63 20.03
C HIS A 198 -35.76 -15.02 19.41
N SER A 199 -36.78 -15.88 19.41
CA SER A 199 -36.75 -17.26 18.94
C SER A 199 -37.83 -17.52 17.91
N HIS A 200 -37.59 -18.47 17.00
CA HIS A 200 -38.52 -18.86 15.94
C HIS A 200 -38.75 -20.36 16.00
N VAL A 201 -40.01 -20.81 15.89
CA VAL A 201 -40.35 -22.25 15.94
C VAL A 201 -39.79 -23.07 14.78
N VAL A 202 -39.37 -22.41 13.70
CA VAL A 202 -38.67 -23.03 12.53
C VAL A 202 -37.19 -23.30 12.75
N GLU A 203 -36.71 -23.08 13.97
CA GLU A 203 -35.34 -23.35 14.39
C GLU A 203 -35.33 -24.25 15.62
N GLN A 204 -34.25 -25.00 15.85
CA GLN A 204 -34.17 -25.94 16.98
C GLN A 204 -33.68 -25.32 18.29
N GLN A 205 -33.23 -24.05 18.26
CA GLN A 205 -32.70 -23.36 19.42
C GLN A 205 -33.52 -22.14 19.85
N ALA A 206 -33.53 -21.92 21.15
CA ALA A 206 -33.94 -20.65 21.74
C ALA A 206 -32.72 -19.69 21.83
N TYR A 207 -32.96 -18.39 21.65
CA TYR A 207 -31.95 -17.36 21.89
C TYR A 207 -31.98 -16.88 23.34
N THR A 208 -30.79 -16.73 23.96
CA THR A 208 -30.66 -16.61 25.43
C THR A 208 -30.30 -15.20 25.91
N LYS A 209 -30.41 -14.21 25.07
CA LYS A 209 -30.10 -12.80 25.40
C LYS A 209 -28.68 -12.61 25.93
N GLY A 210 -27.67 -13.27 25.30
CA GLY A 210 -26.27 -13.14 25.60
C GLY A 210 -25.72 -14.20 26.57
N ARG A 211 -26.55 -15.08 27.17
CA ARG A 211 -26.07 -16.12 28.10
C ARG A 211 -25.14 -17.15 27.41
N ASN A 212 -25.31 -17.37 26.13
CA ASN A 212 -24.47 -18.26 25.32
C ASN A 212 -23.32 -17.51 24.59
N THR A 213 -23.08 -16.30 25.01
CA THR A 213 -22.00 -15.45 24.46
C THR A 213 -20.91 -15.23 25.51
N LYS A 214 -19.67 -15.29 25.08
CA LYS A 214 -18.49 -14.98 25.90
C LYS A 214 -17.52 -14.13 25.09
N VAL A 215 -16.95 -13.13 25.73
CA VAL A 215 -15.80 -12.38 25.20
C VAL A 215 -14.61 -12.62 26.14
N SER A 216 -13.58 -13.28 25.67
CA SER A 216 -12.38 -13.59 26.46
C SER A 216 -11.20 -13.90 25.53
N ASN A 217 -10.00 -13.60 25.98
CA ASN A 217 -8.77 -13.85 25.22
C ASN A 217 -8.80 -13.20 23.81
N ARG A 218 -9.32 -11.98 23.71
CA ARG A 218 -9.51 -11.25 22.44
C ARG A 218 -10.34 -12.01 21.41
N MET A 219 -11.37 -12.68 21.89
CA MET A 219 -12.23 -13.49 21.04
C MET A 219 -13.66 -13.40 21.53
N TRP A 220 -14.58 -13.14 20.62
CA TRP A 220 -16.02 -13.21 20.82
C TRP A 220 -16.52 -14.58 20.39
N THR A 221 -17.09 -15.34 21.32
CA THR A 221 -17.62 -16.69 21.10
C THR A 221 -19.12 -16.71 21.27
N ILE A 222 -19.86 -17.25 20.29
CA ILE A 222 -21.26 -17.60 20.39
C ILE A 222 -21.39 -19.13 20.38
N LEU A 223 -21.96 -19.66 21.46
CA LEU A 223 -22.15 -21.10 21.65
C LEU A 223 -23.59 -21.53 21.25
N THR A 224 -23.67 -22.59 20.46
CA THR A 224 -24.94 -23.35 20.32
C THR A 224 -24.76 -24.65 21.08
N LYS A 225 -25.52 -24.82 22.16
CA LYS A 225 -25.40 -25.97 23.06
C LYS A 225 -26.72 -26.68 23.28
N LYS A 226 -26.65 -27.99 23.61
CA LYS A 226 -27.82 -28.78 23.98
C LYS A 226 -28.29 -28.34 25.35
N GLU A 227 -29.47 -27.75 25.41
CA GLU A 227 -30.10 -27.26 26.62
C GLU A 227 -31.60 -27.17 26.36
N LYS A 228 -32.41 -27.88 27.15
CA LYS A 228 -33.87 -27.79 27.03
C LYS A 228 -34.38 -26.54 27.71
N VAL A 229 -35.20 -25.78 27.00
CA VAL A 229 -35.82 -24.54 27.51
C VAL A 229 -37.21 -24.35 26.88
N VAL A 230 -38.16 -23.90 27.68
CA VAL A 230 -39.48 -23.46 27.23
C VAL A 230 -39.52 -21.94 27.27
N CYS A 231 -39.77 -21.32 26.14
CA CYS A 231 -39.81 -19.85 26.06
C CYS A 231 -40.75 -19.37 24.96
N PRO A 232 -41.15 -18.09 24.97
CA PRO A 232 -41.91 -17.48 23.88
C PRO A 232 -41.13 -17.54 22.57
N ALA A 233 -41.82 -17.98 21.51
CA ALA A 233 -41.27 -18.04 20.16
C ALA A 233 -42.29 -17.60 19.12
N TRP A 234 -41.82 -17.01 18.03
CA TRP A 234 -42.65 -16.61 16.92
C TRP A 234 -43.03 -17.81 16.05
N HIS A 235 -44.35 -18.01 15.86
CA HIS A 235 -44.90 -18.97 14.92
C HIS A 235 -45.55 -18.20 13.75
N PRO A 236 -45.25 -18.49 12.47
CA PRO A 236 -45.76 -17.71 11.34
C PRO A 236 -47.28 -17.63 11.26
N ALA A 237 -48.00 -18.68 11.64
CA ALA A 237 -49.45 -18.73 11.58
C ALA A 237 -50.17 -18.43 12.92
N LYS A 238 -49.47 -18.47 14.08
CA LYS A 238 -50.11 -18.36 15.41
C LYS A 238 -49.60 -17.17 16.22
N GLY A 239 -48.61 -16.41 15.69
CA GLY A 239 -47.97 -15.35 16.44
C GLY A 239 -47.08 -15.89 17.57
N MET A 240 -47.05 -15.20 18.70
CA MET A 240 -46.24 -15.59 19.87
C MET A 240 -46.85 -16.78 20.59
N ILE A 241 -46.11 -17.88 20.74
CA ILE A 241 -46.51 -19.08 21.48
C ILE A 241 -45.36 -19.53 22.41
N MET A 242 -45.73 -20.28 23.46
CA MET A 242 -44.73 -21.01 24.25
C MET A 242 -44.26 -22.23 23.44
N HIS A 243 -42.94 -22.43 23.32
CA HIS A 243 -42.39 -23.51 22.54
C HIS A 243 -41.20 -24.18 23.28
N ASP A 244 -41.11 -25.50 23.10
CA ASP A 244 -40.04 -26.33 23.69
C ASP A 244 -38.84 -26.39 22.73
N PHE A 245 -37.70 -25.90 23.17
CA PHE A 245 -36.47 -25.96 22.43
C PHE A 245 -35.49 -26.98 23.04
N SER A 246 -34.76 -27.70 22.20
CA SER A 246 -33.75 -28.66 22.64
C SER A 246 -32.33 -28.08 22.69
N TYR A 247 -32.17 -26.90 22.15
CA TYR A 247 -30.87 -26.18 22.07
C TYR A 247 -31.04 -24.72 22.47
N THR A 248 -29.94 -24.10 22.86
CA THR A 248 -29.85 -22.65 23.09
C THR A 248 -28.69 -22.06 22.31
N SER A 249 -28.80 -20.81 21.92
CA SER A 249 -27.78 -20.02 21.20
C SER A 249 -27.96 -18.53 21.46
N ASP A 250 -27.22 -17.69 20.75
CA ASP A 250 -27.43 -16.24 20.77
C ASP A 250 -27.45 -15.63 19.37
N VAL A 251 -28.11 -14.48 19.29
CA VAL A 251 -28.12 -13.57 18.15
C VAL A 251 -27.83 -12.15 18.61
N TRP A 252 -27.02 -11.45 17.87
CA TRP A 252 -26.61 -10.08 18.14
C TRP A 252 -26.73 -9.20 16.91
N HIS A 253 -27.05 -7.93 17.10
CA HIS A 253 -27.06 -6.93 16.04
C HIS A 253 -26.47 -5.60 16.57
N THR A 254 -26.06 -4.71 15.67
CA THR A 254 -25.67 -3.35 16.05
C THR A 254 -26.91 -2.46 16.11
N THR A 255 -27.04 -1.66 17.18
CA THR A 255 -28.17 -0.74 17.42
C THR A 255 -28.20 0.42 16.42
N GLU A 256 -27.04 0.76 15.89
CA GLU A 256 -26.86 1.77 14.85
C GLU A 256 -26.23 1.17 13.59
N ALA A 257 -26.38 1.83 12.47
CA ALA A 257 -25.74 1.45 11.23
C ALA A 257 -24.23 1.78 11.31
N VAL A 258 -23.40 0.75 11.32
CA VAL A 258 -21.93 0.88 11.42
C VAL A 258 -21.24 0.77 10.07
N ALA A 259 -21.95 0.30 9.04
CA ALA A 259 -21.39 0.12 7.71
C ALA A 259 -21.96 1.16 6.73
N PRO A 260 -21.11 1.82 5.92
CA PRO A 260 -21.50 2.82 4.93
C PRO A 260 -22.28 2.18 3.75
N VAL A 261 -22.73 3.00 2.81
CA VAL A 261 -23.43 2.53 1.60
C VAL A 261 -22.55 1.74 0.64
N SER A 262 -21.24 1.93 0.72
CA SER A 262 -20.21 1.15 0.01
C SER A 262 -19.02 0.93 0.92
N GLY A 263 -18.32 -0.19 0.79
CA GLY A 263 -17.15 -0.44 1.64
C GLY A 263 -16.67 -1.87 1.64
N VAL A 264 -15.88 -2.18 2.65
CA VAL A 264 -15.30 -3.51 2.90
C VAL A 264 -15.53 -3.89 4.35
N LEU A 265 -16.13 -5.06 4.57
CA LEU A 265 -16.21 -5.71 5.87
C LEU A 265 -15.24 -6.88 5.90
N GLN A 266 -14.35 -6.89 6.87
CA GLN A 266 -13.44 -8.02 7.12
C GLN A 266 -13.64 -8.54 8.54
N SER A 267 -13.54 -9.86 8.69
CA SER A 267 -13.55 -10.49 10.01
C SER A 267 -12.76 -11.80 9.98
N LYS A 268 -11.97 -12.03 11.01
CA LYS A 268 -11.32 -13.31 11.24
C LYS A 268 -12.23 -14.19 12.09
N ILE A 269 -12.61 -15.32 11.52
CA ILE A 269 -13.68 -16.18 12.06
C ILE A 269 -13.20 -17.62 12.10
N ARG A 270 -13.50 -18.30 13.22
CA ARG A 270 -13.39 -19.75 13.38
C ARG A 270 -14.73 -20.34 13.67
N VAL A 271 -15.04 -21.45 13.02
CA VAL A 271 -16.31 -22.19 13.22
C VAL A 271 -16.03 -23.64 13.59
N SER A 272 -16.84 -24.17 14.48
CA SER A 272 -16.78 -25.59 14.87
C SER A 272 -18.16 -26.19 15.13
N GLY A 273 -18.24 -27.52 15.10
CA GLY A 273 -19.48 -28.24 15.38
C GLY A 273 -20.43 -28.34 14.19
N LYS A 274 -21.73 -28.47 14.48
CA LYS A 274 -22.79 -28.69 13.48
C LYS A 274 -23.73 -27.50 13.34
N ALA A 275 -23.68 -26.52 14.22
CA ALA A 275 -24.49 -25.32 14.11
C ALA A 275 -24.13 -24.56 12.81
N LYS A 276 -25.10 -23.92 12.21
CA LYS A 276 -24.90 -22.94 11.15
C LYS A 276 -24.66 -21.58 11.78
N HIS A 277 -23.94 -20.76 11.05
CA HIS A 277 -23.61 -19.42 11.50
C HIS A 277 -24.00 -18.41 10.41
N ALA A 278 -24.57 -17.29 10.80
CA ALA A 278 -24.79 -16.16 9.94
C ALA A 278 -24.05 -14.95 10.49
N PHE A 279 -23.32 -14.30 9.62
CA PHE A 279 -22.73 -13.01 9.85
C PHE A 279 -23.00 -12.17 8.59
N CYS A 280 -23.77 -11.11 8.73
CA CYS A 280 -24.24 -10.35 7.58
C CYS A 280 -24.41 -8.86 7.89
N LEU A 281 -24.46 -8.08 6.83
CA LEU A 281 -24.95 -6.70 6.83
C LEU A 281 -26.42 -6.70 6.44
N THR A 282 -27.24 -5.93 7.15
CA THR A 282 -28.68 -5.86 6.96
C THR A 282 -29.24 -4.47 7.32
N THR A 283 -30.51 -4.27 7.07
CA THR A 283 -31.26 -3.09 7.55
C THR A 283 -32.52 -3.53 8.34
N PRO A 284 -33.07 -2.68 9.18
CA PRO A 284 -34.29 -3.03 9.96
C PRO A 284 -35.51 -3.48 9.12
N LYS A 285 -35.56 -3.00 7.86
CA LYS A 285 -36.70 -3.28 6.95
C LYS A 285 -36.36 -4.32 5.89
N ALA A 286 -35.12 -4.78 5.80
CA ALA A 286 -34.71 -5.65 4.72
C ALA A 286 -35.13 -7.11 4.96
N GLN A 287 -35.75 -7.72 3.97
CA GLN A 287 -35.91 -9.17 3.90
C GLN A 287 -34.64 -9.88 3.37
N LYS A 288 -33.67 -9.14 2.86
CA LYS A 288 -32.41 -9.62 2.32
C LYS A 288 -31.23 -9.10 3.17
N SER A 289 -30.13 -9.78 3.11
CA SER A 289 -28.88 -9.40 3.79
C SER A 289 -27.68 -9.66 2.89
N LEU A 290 -26.58 -8.96 3.15
CA LEU A 290 -25.29 -9.21 2.52
C LEU A 290 -24.51 -10.15 3.46
N SER A 291 -24.43 -11.42 3.09
CA SER A 291 -23.77 -12.43 3.93
C SER A 291 -22.26 -12.36 3.82
N LEU A 292 -21.55 -12.23 4.94
CA LEU A 292 -20.10 -12.37 5.01
C LEU A 292 -19.69 -13.86 4.94
N LEU A 293 -20.47 -14.75 5.61
CA LEU A 293 -20.20 -16.18 5.62
C LEU A 293 -20.92 -16.86 4.46
N PRO A 294 -20.21 -17.46 3.49
CA PRO A 294 -20.84 -18.22 2.41
C PRO A 294 -21.57 -19.45 2.96
N ALA A 295 -22.80 -19.69 2.48
CA ALA A 295 -23.66 -20.75 2.98
C ALA A 295 -23.03 -22.17 2.91
N ASN A 296 -22.20 -22.44 1.90
CA ASN A 296 -21.69 -23.77 1.57
C ASN A 296 -20.18 -23.94 1.76
N ASN A 297 -19.43 -22.89 2.10
CA ASN A 297 -17.96 -22.91 2.15
C ASN A 297 -17.40 -22.33 3.45
N GLN A 298 -17.93 -22.76 4.59
CA GLN A 298 -17.37 -22.36 5.88
C GLN A 298 -16.06 -23.13 6.13
N VAL A 299 -14.95 -22.45 5.91
CA VAL A 299 -13.64 -22.93 6.31
C VAL A 299 -13.52 -22.86 7.84
N LYS A 300 -12.88 -23.84 8.47
CA LYS A 300 -12.77 -23.89 9.94
C LYS A 300 -12.18 -22.61 10.54
N GLU A 301 -11.22 -21.98 9.87
CA GLU A 301 -10.63 -20.70 10.25
C GLU A 301 -10.22 -19.95 8.99
N ALA A 302 -10.68 -18.72 8.83
CA ALA A 302 -10.34 -17.85 7.71
C ALA A 302 -10.58 -16.38 8.03
N ILE A 303 -9.99 -15.50 7.23
CA ILE A 303 -10.42 -14.12 7.09
C ILE A 303 -11.45 -14.07 5.97
N TYR A 304 -12.65 -13.69 6.34
CA TYR A 304 -13.75 -13.45 5.41
C TYR A 304 -13.79 -11.96 5.08
N THR A 305 -13.94 -11.65 3.80
CA THR A 305 -14.05 -10.27 3.31
C THR A 305 -15.28 -10.13 2.44
N LEU A 306 -16.08 -9.11 2.72
CA LEU A 306 -17.22 -8.71 1.93
C LEU A 306 -16.95 -7.31 1.38
N VAL A 307 -16.92 -7.18 0.07
CA VAL A 307 -16.82 -5.89 -0.63
C VAL A 307 -18.17 -5.57 -1.23
N TRP A 308 -18.69 -4.37 -1.00
CA TRP A 308 -19.96 -3.96 -1.59
C TRP A 308 -19.90 -2.52 -2.10
N ASN A 309 -20.66 -2.30 -3.14
CA ASN A 309 -20.94 -0.98 -3.71
C ASN A 309 -22.40 -0.92 -4.20
N GLU A 310 -22.80 0.12 -4.88
CA GLU A 310 -24.18 0.27 -5.39
C GLU A 310 -24.62 -0.85 -6.34
N LYS A 311 -23.70 -1.49 -7.04
CA LYS A 311 -24.01 -2.46 -8.11
C LYS A 311 -23.88 -3.89 -7.65
N GLU A 312 -22.83 -4.21 -6.90
CA GLU A 312 -22.45 -5.59 -6.62
C GLU A 312 -21.94 -5.81 -5.21
N VAL A 313 -21.94 -7.07 -4.84
CA VAL A 313 -21.37 -7.62 -3.61
C VAL A 313 -20.44 -8.75 -3.98
N ILE A 314 -19.23 -8.73 -3.41
CA ILE A 314 -18.19 -9.72 -3.68
C ILE A 314 -17.73 -10.31 -2.35
N ASN A 315 -17.72 -11.63 -2.26
CA ASN A 315 -17.22 -12.34 -1.09
C ASN A 315 -15.84 -12.95 -1.38
N TYR A 316 -14.95 -12.81 -0.42
CA TYR A 316 -13.63 -13.45 -0.43
C TYR A 316 -13.41 -14.27 0.83
N VAL A 317 -12.66 -15.37 0.69
CA VAL A 317 -12.13 -16.17 1.79
C VAL A 317 -10.61 -16.22 1.63
N ASN A 318 -9.87 -15.66 2.59
CA ASN A 318 -8.41 -15.51 2.50
C ASN A 318 -7.94 -14.97 1.14
N ASN A 319 -8.55 -13.86 0.69
CA ASN A 319 -8.27 -13.18 -0.59
C ASN A 319 -8.64 -13.97 -1.87
N LEU A 320 -9.36 -15.07 -1.76
CA LEU A 320 -9.91 -15.78 -2.92
C LEU A 320 -11.38 -15.42 -3.10
N GLU A 321 -11.76 -14.87 -4.25
CA GLU A 321 -13.17 -14.60 -4.59
C GLU A 321 -13.95 -15.91 -4.63
N VAL A 322 -15.01 -16.00 -3.82
CA VAL A 322 -15.87 -17.19 -3.72
C VAL A 322 -17.28 -16.95 -4.25
N SER A 323 -17.73 -15.71 -4.30
CA SER A 323 -19.01 -15.35 -4.91
C SER A 323 -19.07 -13.87 -5.30
N ARG A 324 -19.91 -13.57 -6.29
CA ARG A 324 -20.23 -12.21 -6.77
C ARG A 324 -21.69 -12.18 -7.19
N HIS A 325 -22.43 -11.16 -6.74
CA HIS A 325 -23.84 -10.97 -7.08
C HIS A 325 -24.24 -9.50 -7.00
N ALA A 326 -25.41 -9.16 -7.54
CA ALA A 326 -25.96 -7.81 -7.44
C ALA A 326 -26.24 -7.41 -5.98
N ASN A 327 -26.04 -6.13 -5.64
CA ASN A 327 -26.32 -5.62 -4.29
C ASN A 327 -27.82 -5.40 -4.07
N PRO A 328 -28.48 -6.20 -3.23
CA PRO A 328 -29.90 -6.01 -2.94
C PRO A 328 -30.18 -4.90 -1.92
N LEU A 329 -29.17 -4.29 -1.29
CA LEU A 329 -29.25 -3.26 -0.27
C LEU A 329 -28.55 -1.95 -0.67
N ALA A 330 -28.41 -1.70 -1.97
CA ALA A 330 -27.76 -0.51 -2.49
C ALA A 330 -28.30 0.80 -1.90
N GLY A 331 -27.40 1.75 -1.61
CA GLY A 331 -27.78 3.08 -1.13
C GLY A 331 -28.26 3.17 0.32
N GLN A 332 -28.15 2.10 1.10
CA GLN A 332 -28.62 2.07 2.50
C GLN A 332 -27.44 1.93 3.47
N PRO A 333 -27.48 2.66 4.61
CA PRO A 333 -26.57 2.38 5.73
C PRO A 333 -26.94 1.05 6.38
N LEU A 334 -25.93 0.26 6.77
CA LEU A 334 -26.12 -1.14 7.13
C LEU A 334 -25.72 -1.43 8.58
N HIS A 335 -26.51 -2.31 9.21
CA HIS A 335 -26.23 -2.88 10.52
C HIS A 335 -25.55 -4.23 10.38
N LEU A 336 -24.73 -4.61 11.36
CA LEU A 336 -24.22 -5.98 11.52
C LEU A 336 -25.27 -6.84 12.24
N LEU A 337 -25.37 -8.09 11.79
CA LEU A 337 -26.11 -9.15 12.48
C LEU A 337 -25.26 -10.41 12.51
N VAL A 338 -25.08 -10.98 13.70
CA VAL A 338 -24.28 -12.18 13.97
C VAL A 338 -25.10 -13.17 14.76
N ARG A 339 -25.21 -14.41 14.30
CA ARG A 339 -25.90 -15.47 15.01
C ARG A 339 -25.35 -16.86 14.73
N SER A 340 -25.60 -17.76 15.67
CA SER A 340 -25.44 -19.19 15.49
C SER A 340 -26.79 -19.88 15.63
N TYR A 341 -27.14 -20.83 14.74
CA TYR A 341 -28.46 -21.41 14.68
C TYR A 341 -28.50 -22.84 14.15
N LEU A 342 -29.58 -23.54 14.40
CA LEU A 342 -29.88 -24.88 13.90
C LEU A 342 -31.21 -24.86 13.16
N PRO A 343 -31.21 -24.97 11.82
CA PRO A 343 -32.44 -25.11 11.05
C PRO A 343 -33.21 -26.37 11.48
N GLU A 344 -34.55 -26.33 11.41
CA GLU A 344 -35.42 -27.42 11.80
C GLU A 344 -35.05 -28.76 11.14
N ASN A 345 -34.74 -28.74 9.85
CA ASN A 345 -34.47 -29.92 9.05
C ASN A 345 -32.99 -30.38 9.08
N GLN A 346 -32.18 -29.82 9.96
CA GLN A 346 -30.77 -30.19 10.07
C GLN A 346 -30.54 -31.21 11.19
N LYS A 347 -29.61 -32.14 10.97
CA LYS A 347 -29.18 -33.07 12.05
C LYS A 347 -28.65 -32.26 13.24
N ALA A 348 -29.31 -32.44 14.36
CA ALA A 348 -29.05 -31.72 15.60
C ALA A 348 -27.57 -31.84 16.06
N GLY A 349 -27.01 -30.77 16.64
CA GLY A 349 -25.69 -30.74 17.23
C GLY A 349 -25.27 -29.33 17.59
N GLY A 350 -24.48 -29.20 18.65
CA GLY A 350 -23.92 -27.93 19.07
C GLY A 350 -22.83 -27.41 18.11
N GLY A 351 -22.39 -26.20 18.35
CA GLY A 351 -21.30 -25.56 17.58
C GLY A 351 -20.88 -24.25 18.21
N GLU A 352 -19.80 -23.71 17.70
CA GLU A 352 -19.21 -22.46 18.13
C GLU A 352 -18.92 -21.56 16.93
N LEU A 353 -19.25 -20.31 17.06
CA LEU A 353 -18.80 -19.22 16.21
C LEU A 353 -17.82 -18.36 17.02
N ASN A 354 -16.59 -18.31 16.61
CA ASN A 354 -15.53 -17.55 17.26
C ASN A 354 -15.09 -16.43 16.31
N ILE A 355 -15.09 -15.18 16.80
CA ILE A 355 -14.73 -13.98 16.05
C ILE A 355 -13.54 -13.32 16.77
N ASP A 356 -12.41 -13.21 16.10
CA ASP A 356 -11.21 -12.57 16.66
C ASP A 356 -11.32 -11.04 16.58
N TRP A 357 -11.78 -10.53 15.42
CA TRP A 357 -11.99 -9.10 15.17
C TRP A 357 -12.96 -8.87 14.00
N ILE A 358 -13.54 -7.66 13.95
CA ILE A 358 -14.39 -7.18 12.87
C ILE A 358 -13.90 -5.79 12.48
N ARG A 359 -13.71 -5.54 11.18
CA ARG A 359 -13.23 -4.26 10.66
C ARG A 359 -14.07 -3.83 9.46
N ILE A 360 -14.51 -2.59 9.47
CA ILE A 360 -15.26 -1.99 8.36
C ILE A 360 -14.49 -0.81 7.83
N TYR A 361 -14.29 -0.82 6.52
CA TYR A 361 -13.59 0.22 5.79
C TYR A 361 -14.58 0.91 4.83
N ASN A 362 -14.47 2.21 4.71
CA ASN A 362 -15.09 2.97 3.62
C ASN A 362 -14.17 2.90 2.39
N LYS A 363 -14.78 2.87 1.19
CA LYS A 363 -14.04 2.94 -0.08
C LYS A 363 -14.52 4.12 -0.89
#